data_e4dc56ff4051b159a2c15dd6380c4498
#
_entry.id   e4dc56ff4051b159a2c15dd6380c4498
#
_cell.length_a   1.000
_cell.length_b   1.000
_cell.length_c   1.000
_cell.angle_alpha   90.00
_cell.angle_beta   90.00
_cell.angle_gamma   90.00
#
_symmetry.space_group_name_H-M   'P 1'
#
loop_
_entity.id
_entity.type
_entity.pdbx_description
1 polymer ?
#
loop_
_entity_poly.entity_id
_entity_poly.type
_entity_poly.pdbx_seq_one_letter_code
_entity_poly.pdbx_strand_id
1 'polypeptide(L)'
;MNKRLLCPQRLRHVPHQFSWIDQRFLRDGHIARCGGPRALALYLLLVAASDAQGLSYYSDKTTARLLSLAEGELREARRALLDAGLIAYEAPLYQVLSLEPAMGRAEPPAPRAAETLSMSEALRRMFAAGGTSEGTKQP
;
A
#
# COMPACT_ATOMS: atom_id res chain seq x y z
N MET A 1 -7.78 -8.44 -27.09
CA MET A 1 -7.53 -9.68 -26.33
C MET A 1 -8.59 -9.85 -25.27
N ASN A 2 -9.23 -10.99 -25.29
CA ASN A 2 -10.29 -11.26 -24.32
C ASN A 2 -9.74 -11.88 -23.06
N LYS A 3 -10.15 -11.33 -21.93
CA LYS A 3 -9.74 -11.85 -20.63
C LYS A 3 -10.75 -12.89 -20.18
N ARG A 4 -10.27 -14.05 -19.80
CA ARG A 4 -11.13 -15.09 -19.27
C ARG A 4 -10.47 -15.71 -18.05
N LEU A 5 -11.28 -16.22 -17.16
CA LEU A 5 -10.75 -16.87 -15.97
C LEU A 5 -10.10 -18.18 -16.36
N LEU A 6 -8.86 -18.36 -15.98
CA LEU A 6 -8.13 -19.59 -16.25
C LEU A 6 -8.48 -20.67 -15.24
N CYS A 7 -8.77 -20.29 -14.03
CA CYS A 7 -9.11 -21.23 -12.98
C CYS A 7 -10.26 -20.68 -12.15
N PRO A 8 -11.49 -20.89 -12.62
CA PRO A 8 -12.65 -20.31 -11.93
C PRO A 8 -12.79 -20.77 -10.48
N GLN A 9 -12.28 -21.97 -10.14
CA GLN A 9 -12.37 -22.49 -8.79
C GLN A 9 -11.47 -21.74 -7.81
N ARG A 10 -10.51 -20.97 -8.32
CA ARG A 10 -9.56 -20.26 -7.47
C ARG A 10 -9.66 -18.75 -7.64
N LEU A 11 -10.86 -18.26 -7.81
CA LEU A 11 -11.07 -16.82 -7.94
C LEU A 11 -10.70 -16.12 -6.63
N ARG A 12 -9.97 -15.02 -6.73
CA ARG A 12 -9.57 -14.27 -5.56
C ARG A 12 -10.77 -13.56 -4.96
N HIS A 13 -10.82 -13.57 -3.65
CA HIS A 13 -11.81 -12.82 -2.89
C HIS A 13 -11.08 -11.99 -1.85
N VAL A 14 -11.63 -10.83 -1.52
CA VAL A 14 -11.06 -9.99 -0.48
C VAL A 14 -11.33 -10.63 0.87
N PRO A 15 -10.29 -11.02 1.62
CA PRO A 15 -10.49 -11.64 2.92
C PRO A 15 -10.82 -10.59 3.98
N HIS A 16 -11.09 -11.06 5.21
CA HIS A 16 -11.36 -10.14 6.30
C HIS A 16 -10.19 -9.23 6.58
N GLN A 17 -8.98 -9.78 6.54
CA GLN A 17 -7.77 -9.01 6.75
C GLN A 17 -6.99 -8.98 5.46
N PHE A 18 -6.67 -7.80 5.02
CA PHE A 18 -5.93 -7.65 3.78
C PHE A 18 -5.15 -6.33 3.81
N SER A 19 -4.17 -6.26 2.94
CA SER A 19 -3.42 -5.03 2.70
C SER A 19 -3.61 -4.64 1.25
N TRP A 20 -3.38 -3.38 0.97
CA TRP A 20 -3.60 -2.89 -0.40
C TRP A 20 -2.35 -2.20 -0.91
N ILE A 21 -2.23 -2.17 -2.21
CA ILE A 21 -1.16 -1.45 -2.89
C ILE A 21 -1.82 -0.50 -3.87
N ASP A 22 -1.43 0.76 -3.79
CA ASP A 22 -1.95 1.79 -4.68
C ASP A 22 -1.52 1.48 -6.11
N GLN A 23 -2.45 1.47 -7.04
CA GLN A 23 -2.12 1.15 -8.41
C GLN A 23 -1.17 2.16 -9.05
N ARG A 24 -1.07 3.36 -8.49
CA ARG A 24 -0.08 4.31 -8.96
C ARG A 24 1.34 3.80 -8.78
N PHE A 25 1.54 2.88 -7.85
CA PHE A 25 2.84 2.26 -7.66
C PHE A 25 3.33 1.64 -8.96
N LEU A 26 2.43 1.06 -9.71
CA LEU A 26 2.75 0.50 -11.02
C LEU A 26 2.70 1.57 -12.11
N ARG A 27 1.62 2.34 -12.14
CA ARG A 27 1.39 3.25 -13.26
C ARG A 27 2.36 4.42 -13.30
N ASP A 28 2.80 4.90 -12.15
CA ASP A 28 3.67 6.06 -12.10
C ASP A 28 5.14 5.70 -12.02
N GLY A 29 5.47 4.44 -12.26
CA GLY A 29 6.85 4.04 -12.39
C GLY A 29 7.59 3.81 -11.09
N HIS A 30 6.88 3.72 -9.97
CA HIS A 30 7.55 3.51 -8.69
C HIS A 30 8.27 2.17 -8.62
N ILE A 31 7.72 1.15 -9.28
CA ILE A 31 8.36 -0.17 -9.28
C ILE A 31 9.76 -0.06 -9.89
N ALA A 32 9.87 0.64 -11.00
CA ALA A 32 11.15 0.76 -11.67
C ALA A 32 12.15 1.58 -10.86
N ARG A 33 11.65 2.51 -10.05
CA ARG A 33 12.52 3.42 -9.29
C ARG A 33 12.76 3.01 -7.86
N CYS A 34 12.17 1.92 -7.41
CA CYS A 34 12.25 1.58 -5.99
C CYS A 34 13.58 1.00 -5.55
N GLY A 35 14.43 0.60 -6.48
CA GLY A 35 15.75 0.12 -6.11
C GLY A 35 16.01 -1.32 -6.42
N GLY A 36 15.15 -1.98 -7.19
CA GLY A 36 15.38 -3.34 -7.64
C GLY A 36 14.55 -4.36 -6.89
N PRO A 37 14.74 -5.64 -7.24
CA PRO A 37 13.88 -6.70 -6.71
C PRO A 37 13.95 -6.88 -5.20
N ARG A 38 15.12 -6.68 -4.60
CA ARG A 38 15.23 -6.84 -3.15
C ARG A 38 14.46 -5.75 -2.42
N ALA A 39 14.58 -4.51 -2.91
CA ALA A 39 13.82 -3.42 -2.34
C ALA A 39 12.33 -3.65 -2.52
N LEU A 40 11.94 -4.13 -3.68
CA LEU A 40 10.54 -4.41 -3.95
C LEU A 40 10.01 -5.51 -3.03
N ALA A 41 10.82 -6.53 -2.76
CA ALA A 41 10.44 -7.59 -1.84
C ALA A 41 10.23 -7.04 -0.43
N LEU A 42 11.13 -6.17 0.01
CA LEU A 42 10.99 -5.55 1.32
C LEU A 42 9.72 -4.69 1.37
N TYR A 43 9.47 -3.93 0.31
CA TYR A 43 8.28 -3.10 0.26
C TYR A 43 7.02 -3.96 0.36
N LEU A 44 6.98 -5.08 -0.34
CA LEU A 44 5.83 -5.97 -0.30
C LEU A 44 5.60 -6.50 1.11
N LEU A 45 6.67 -6.90 1.78
CA LEU A 45 6.56 -7.38 3.15
C LEU A 45 6.00 -6.30 4.06
N LEU A 46 6.51 -5.09 3.92
CA LEU A 46 6.07 -4.00 4.78
C LEU A 46 4.62 -3.63 4.54
N VAL A 47 4.19 -3.63 3.28
CA VAL A 47 2.78 -3.37 2.98
C VAL A 47 1.91 -4.46 3.57
N ALA A 48 2.32 -5.72 3.40
CA ALA A 48 1.52 -6.84 3.88
C ALA A 48 1.42 -6.86 5.39
N ALA A 49 2.44 -6.39 6.08
CA ALA A 49 2.49 -6.45 7.54
C ALA A 49 1.97 -5.20 8.23
N SER A 50 1.72 -4.13 7.48
CA SER A 50 1.39 -2.85 8.09
C SER A 50 -0.05 -2.80 8.57
N ASP A 51 -0.29 -1.94 9.54
CA ASP A 51 -1.64 -1.67 10.02
C ASP A 51 -2.29 -0.61 9.13
N ALA A 52 -3.42 -0.09 9.58
CA ALA A 52 -4.18 0.87 8.76
C ALA A 52 -3.42 2.16 8.49
N GLN A 53 -2.43 2.46 9.30
CA GLN A 53 -1.63 3.68 9.12
C GLN A 53 -0.31 3.41 8.41
N GLY A 54 -0.09 2.17 7.99
CA GLY A 54 1.13 1.81 7.32
C GLY A 54 2.26 1.43 8.24
N LEU A 55 1.98 1.22 9.52
CA LEU A 55 3.02 0.98 10.52
C LEU A 55 3.24 -0.50 10.77
N SER A 56 4.48 -0.86 10.96
CA SER A 56 4.84 -2.23 11.33
C SER A 56 6.15 -2.22 12.08
N TYR A 57 6.34 -3.23 12.93
CA TYR A 57 7.56 -3.43 13.70
C TYR A 57 8.21 -4.73 13.26
N TYR A 58 9.44 -4.64 12.78
CA TYR A 58 10.18 -5.83 12.39
C TYR A 58 11.65 -5.64 12.67
N SER A 59 12.25 -6.64 13.30
CA SER A 59 13.70 -6.62 13.50
C SER A 59 14.38 -6.99 12.18
N ASP A 60 15.60 -6.52 12.04
CA ASP A 60 16.38 -6.85 10.85
C ASP A 60 16.55 -8.36 10.70
N LYS A 61 16.76 -9.04 11.81
CA LYS A 61 16.94 -10.48 11.77
C LYS A 61 15.72 -11.21 11.22
N THR A 62 14.56 -10.84 11.71
CA THR A 62 13.33 -11.46 11.23
C THR A 62 13.06 -11.12 9.77
N THR A 63 13.26 -9.86 9.41
CA THR A 63 13.02 -9.43 8.05
C THR A 63 13.96 -10.15 7.07
N ALA A 64 15.23 -10.22 7.42
CA ALA A 64 16.19 -10.88 6.55
C ALA A 64 15.84 -12.36 6.37
N ARG A 65 15.39 -12.99 7.45
CA ARG A 65 15.00 -14.39 7.35
C ARG A 65 13.77 -14.57 6.47
N LEU A 66 12.77 -13.73 6.63
CA LEU A 66 11.55 -13.83 5.85
C LEU A 66 11.80 -13.61 4.35
N LEU A 67 12.74 -12.74 4.04
CA LEU A 67 13.01 -12.40 2.64
C LEU A 67 14.19 -13.19 2.07
N SER A 68 14.83 -14.04 2.88
CA SER A 68 16.00 -14.79 2.47
C SER A 68 17.11 -13.86 1.99
N LEU A 69 17.35 -12.81 2.73
CA LEU A 69 18.39 -11.84 2.41
C LEU A 69 19.47 -11.86 3.47
N ALA A 70 20.70 -11.54 3.07
CA ALA A 70 21.73 -11.24 4.03
C ALA A 70 21.41 -9.87 4.66
N GLU A 71 21.93 -9.64 5.87
CA GLU A 71 21.60 -8.37 6.54
C GLU A 71 22.12 -7.16 5.77
N GLY A 72 23.24 -7.30 5.11
CA GLY A 72 23.74 -6.21 4.28
C GLY A 72 22.81 -5.92 3.11
N GLU A 73 22.28 -6.99 2.51
CA GLU A 73 21.34 -6.82 1.42
C GLU A 73 20.04 -6.16 1.91
N LEU A 74 19.63 -6.52 3.12
CA LEU A 74 18.46 -5.90 3.70
C LEU A 74 18.66 -4.40 3.93
N ARG A 75 19.83 -4.05 4.44
CA ARG A 75 20.11 -2.63 4.67
C ARG A 75 20.14 -1.84 3.38
N GLU A 76 20.67 -2.44 2.32
CA GLU A 76 20.67 -1.80 1.01
C GLU A 76 19.25 -1.64 0.48
N ALA A 77 18.44 -2.68 0.63
CA ALA A 77 17.04 -2.61 0.19
C ALA A 77 16.29 -1.52 0.94
N ARG A 78 16.50 -1.45 2.25
CA ARG A 78 15.87 -0.41 3.07
C ARG A 78 16.31 0.97 2.63
N ARG A 79 17.60 1.12 2.39
CA ARG A 79 18.12 2.42 1.96
C ARG A 79 17.49 2.84 0.64
N ALA A 80 17.35 1.89 -0.28
CA ALA A 80 16.76 2.19 -1.57
C ALA A 80 15.32 2.68 -1.42
N LEU A 81 14.55 2.03 -0.55
CA LEU A 81 13.17 2.46 -0.33
C LEU A 81 13.08 3.81 0.36
N LEU A 82 14.01 4.09 1.29
CA LEU A 82 14.07 5.39 1.91
C LEU A 82 14.40 6.47 0.90
N ASP A 83 15.38 6.21 0.04
CA ASP A 83 15.77 7.17 -0.96
C ASP A 83 14.67 7.41 -1.97
N ALA A 84 13.87 6.40 -2.24
CA ALA A 84 12.76 6.54 -3.17
C ALA A 84 11.54 7.21 -2.53
N GLY A 85 11.58 7.48 -1.24
CA GLY A 85 10.46 8.13 -0.57
C GLY A 85 9.26 7.23 -0.36
N LEU A 86 9.46 5.92 -0.34
CA LEU A 86 8.36 4.97 -0.21
C LEU A 86 8.10 4.54 1.22
N ILE A 87 9.10 4.66 2.09
CA ILE A 87 8.96 4.28 3.49
C ILE A 87 9.69 5.27 4.38
N ALA A 88 9.31 5.27 5.64
CA ALA A 88 10.09 5.90 6.70
C ALA A 88 10.51 4.80 7.68
N TYR A 89 11.62 5.01 8.35
CA TYR A 89 12.15 3.98 9.23
C TYR A 89 12.80 4.60 10.46
N GLU A 90 12.44 4.09 11.60
CA GLU A 90 13.08 4.44 12.87
C GLU A 90 13.07 3.17 13.69
N ALA A 91 14.21 2.50 13.74
CA ALA A 91 14.33 1.14 14.24
C ALA A 91 13.59 0.93 15.54
N PRO A 92 12.77 -0.10 15.64
CA PRO A 92 12.43 -1.09 14.63
C PRO A 92 11.15 -0.79 13.87
N LEU A 93 10.70 0.45 13.90
CA LEU A 93 9.42 0.86 13.34
C LEU A 93 9.57 1.28 11.88
N TYR A 94 8.71 0.73 11.04
CA TYR A 94 8.60 1.10 9.65
C TYR A 94 7.25 1.76 9.41
N GLN A 95 7.23 2.67 8.46
CA GLN A 95 5.97 3.24 7.98
C GLN A 95 5.97 3.25 6.45
N VAL A 96 4.95 2.66 5.87
CA VAL A 96 4.75 2.74 4.42
C VAL A 96 4.08 4.08 4.15
N LEU A 97 4.68 4.86 3.26
CA LEU A 97 4.21 6.23 3.02
C LEU A 97 3.24 6.28 1.85
N SER A 98 2.44 7.32 1.81
CA SER A 98 1.58 7.56 0.67
C SER A 98 2.46 7.88 -0.53
N LEU A 99 1.95 7.57 -1.73
CA LEU A 99 2.70 7.86 -2.94
C LEU A 99 2.57 9.34 -3.27
N GLU A 100 3.70 9.97 -3.49
CA GLU A 100 3.70 11.37 -3.82
C GLU A 100 3.26 11.58 -5.26
N PRO A 101 2.64 12.71 -5.57
CA PRO A 101 2.29 13.02 -6.94
C PRO A 101 3.53 13.08 -7.80
N ALA A 102 3.38 12.69 -9.05
CA ALA A 102 4.52 12.62 -9.94
C ALA A 102 5.22 13.96 -10.11
N MET A 103 4.49 15.04 -10.01
CA MET A 103 5.08 16.35 -10.22
C MET A 103 5.54 17.02 -8.95
N GLY A 104 5.53 16.32 -7.88
CA GLY A 104 5.99 16.91 -6.63
C GLY A 104 5.24 18.13 -6.20
N ARG A 105 4.04 18.35 -6.71
CA ARG A 105 3.32 19.51 -6.29
C ARG A 105 2.79 19.33 -4.89
N ALA A 106 2.71 20.41 -4.20
CA ALA A 106 2.29 20.38 -2.83
C ALA A 106 0.87 19.86 -2.73
N GLU A 107 0.71 18.84 -1.93
CA GLU A 107 -0.58 18.27 -1.72
C GLU A 107 -1.28 19.01 -0.64
N PRO A 108 -2.49 19.45 -0.86
CA PRO A 108 -3.21 20.13 0.20
C PRO A 108 -3.40 19.17 1.36
N PRO A 109 -3.35 19.67 2.55
CA PRO A 109 -3.52 18.83 3.73
C PRO A 109 -4.88 18.19 3.72
N ALA A 110 -4.91 16.98 3.24
CA ALA A 110 -6.15 16.26 3.11
C ALA A 110 -6.63 15.78 4.47
N PRO A 111 -7.88 15.48 4.57
CA PRO A 111 -8.42 14.92 5.80
C PRO A 111 -7.85 13.57 6.08
N ARG A 112 -7.11 13.51 7.11
CA ARG A 112 -6.38 12.32 7.41
C ARG A 112 -7.25 11.10 7.61
N ALA A 113 -8.33 11.25 8.30
CA ALA A 113 -9.16 10.09 8.60
C ALA A 113 -9.63 9.38 7.35
N ALA A 114 -9.93 10.14 6.32
CA ALA A 114 -10.44 9.53 5.10
C ALA A 114 -9.40 8.65 4.43
N GLU A 115 -8.15 9.00 4.59
CA GLU A 115 -7.13 8.28 3.87
C GLU A 115 -6.72 6.99 4.52
N THR A 116 -7.10 6.82 5.76
CA THR A 116 -6.75 5.59 6.45
C THR A 116 -7.88 4.59 6.49
N LEU A 117 -8.96 4.86 5.77
CA LEU A 117 -10.10 3.97 5.77
C LEU A 117 -9.82 2.74 4.95
N SER A 118 -10.38 1.64 5.40
CA SER A 118 -10.28 0.42 4.63
C SER A 118 -11.13 0.53 3.38
N MET A 119 -10.90 -0.39 2.47
CA MET A 119 -11.68 -0.41 1.24
C MET A 119 -13.17 -0.58 1.53
N SER A 120 -13.50 -1.40 2.52
CA SER A 120 -14.90 -1.61 2.84
C SER A 120 -15.56 -0.36 3.39
N GLU A 121 -14.81 0.41 4.13
CA GLU A 121 -15.36 1.66 4.65
C GLU A 121 -15.54 2.69 3.55
N ALA A 122 -14.63 2.71 2.60
CA ALA A 122 -14.77 3.61 1.47
C ALA A 122 -16.02 3.27 0.66
N LEU A 123 -16.25 2.00 0.43
CA LEU A 123 -17.44 1.58 -0.29
C LEU A 123 -18.70 1.91 0.48
N ARG A 124 -18.67 1.74 1.79
CA ARG A 124 -19.81 2.07 2.61
C ARG A 124 -20.17 3.55 2.51
N ARG A 125 -19.17 4.40 2.48
CA ARG A 125 -19.40 5.83 2.32
C ARG A 125 -20.02 6.16 0.98
N MET A 126 -19.57 5.49 -0.06
CA MET A 126 -20.12 5.72 -1.39
C MET A 126 -21.59 5.34 -1.44
N PHE A 127 -21.94 4.24 -0.83
CA PHE A 127 -23.34 3.81 -0.81
C PHE A 127 -24.19 4.75 0.02
N ALA A 128 -23.65 5.24 1.12
CA ALA A 128 -24.38 6.17 1.95
C ALA A 128 -24.68 7.47 1.21
N ALA A 129 -23.70 7.95 0.44
CA ALA A 129 -23.90 9.15 -0.33
C ALA A 129 -24.94 8.95 -1.42
N GLY A 130 -24.92 7.77 -2.03
CA GLY A 130 -25.89 7.48 -3.06
C GLY A 130 -27.30 7.41 -2.53
N GLY A 131 -27.43 6.90 -1.34
CA GLY A 131 -28.78 6.78 -0.78
C GLY A 131 -29.41 8.09 -0.44
N THR A 132 -28.60 9.07 -0.16
CA THR A 132 -29.14 10.34 0.23
C THR A 132 -29.88 11.06 -0.88
N SER A 133 -29.42 10.84 -2.09
CA SER A 133 -29.99 11.61 -3.16
C SER A 133 -31.40 11.17 -3.53
N GLU A 134 -31.82 10.03 -3.08
CA GLU A 134 -33.15 9.61 -3.42
C GLU A 134 -34.23 10.14 -2.52
N GLY A 135 -33.88 10.44 -1.33
CA GLY A 135 -34.87 10.90 -0.39
C GLY A 135 -35.39 12.28 -0.67
N THR A 136 -34.75 12.99 -1.51
CA THR A 136 -35.12 14.38 -1.72
C THR A 136 -36.23 14.59 -2.72
N LYS A 137 -36.55 13.58 -3.49
CA LYS A 137 -37.51 13.80 -4.50
C LYS A 137 -38.87 13.67 -4.00
N GLN A 138 -39.46 14.70 -3.65
CA GLN A 138 -40.79 14.64 -3.15
C GLN A 138 -41.53 15.83 -3.53
N PRO A 139 -42.59 15.76 -4.14
CA PRO A 139 -43.42 16.91 -4.57
C PRO A 139 -44.29 17.42 -3.49
#